data_37d0e5cf9e25a427e3ecc59a98fa1604
#
_entry.id   37d0e5cf9e25a427e3ecc59a98fa1604
#
_cell.length_a   1.000
_cell.length_b   1.000
_cell.length_c   1.000
_cell.angle_alpha   90.00
_cell.angle_beta   90.00
_cell.angle_gamma   90.00
#
_symmetry.space_group_name_H-M   'P 1'
#
loop_
_entity.id
_entity.type
_entity.pdbx_description
1 polymer ?
#
loop_
_entity_poly.entity_id
_entity_poly.type
_entity_poly.pdbx_seq_one_letter_code
_entity_poly.pdbx_strand_id
1 'polypeptide(L)'
;AMAALSREDANQPNTPLSVCVAMSQAYIGYDLQNALREELYNRDIYDIPVATMITQVRVDADDPAFETPSKPIGHFMTKEQAQAAEEKYGYIMKEDAGRGYRRVVASPKPAEIVEIGAIRSLVNSGQLVIACGGGGIPVTRQGNHLRGASAVIDKDFASELLAENLDADFLIILTAVEKVAIHFGKPEEKWLDELDTEEARKYIKEGHFAPGSMLPKVQAAVKFAESKPGRTALITPVSYTHLR
;
A
#
# COMPACT_ATOMS: atom_id res chain seq x y z
N ALA A 1 7.22 0.96 -13.88
CA ALA A 1 8.35 1.71 -14.44
C ALA A 1 9.67 0.95 -14.22
N MET A 2 10.13 0.72 -12.99
CA MET A 2 11.42 0.06 -12.69
C MET A 2 11.60 -1.31 -13.35
N ALA A 3 10.56 -2.19 -13.29
CA ALA A 3 10.62 -3.49 -13.96
C ALA A 3 10.62 -3.41 -15.49
N ALA A 4 10.16 -2.32 -16.09
CA ALA A 4 10.22 -2.09 -17.54
C ALA A 4 11.63 -1.64 -17.97
N LEU A 5 12.24 -0.73 -17.22
CA LEU A 5 13.60 -0.23 -17.51
C LEU A 5 14.64 -1.36 -17.50
N SER A 6 14.51 -2.35 -16.60
CA SER A 6 15.42 -3.49 -16.55
C SER A 6 15.27 -4.48 -17.73
N ARG A 7 14.29 -4.29 -18.62
CA ARG A 7 14.00 -5.17 -19.76
C ARG A 7 14.39 -4.61 -21.11
N GLU A 8 14.73 -3.33 -21.16
CA GLU A 8 15.18 -2.69 -22.39
C GLU A 8 16.54 -3.23 -22.84
N ASP A 9 17.33 -3.77 -21.89
CA ASP A 9 18.56 -4.50 -22.20
C ASP A 9 18.32 -6.02 -22.10
N ALA A 10 18.24 -6.68 -23.25
CA ALA A 10 18.03 -8.14 -23.34
C ALA A 10 19.14 -8.98 -22.68
N ASN A 11 20.30 -8.38 -22.38
CA ASN A 11 21.44 -9.04 -21.75
C ASN A 11 21.42 -8.92 -20.21
N GLN A 12 20.51 -8.14 -19.64
CA GLN A 12 20.39 -7.98 -18.20
C GLN A 12 19.34 -8.95 -17.62
N PRO A 13 19.61 -9.59 -16.47
CA PRO A 13 18.62 -10.42 -15.82
C PRO A 13 17.43 -9.56 -15.37
N ASN A 14 16.21 -10.12 -15.49
CA ASN A 14 15.01 -9.44 -15.01
C ASN A 14 15.15 -9.08 -13.53
N THR A 15 15.01 -7.79 -13.20
CA THR A 15 15.05 -7.32 -11.81
C THR A 15 13.88 -7.93 -11.02
N PRO A 16 14.15 -8.64 -9.90
CA PRO A 16 13.11 -9.19 -9.06
C PRO A 16 12.12 -8.12 -8.59
N LEU A 17 10.84 -8.48 -8.44
CA LEU A 17 9.79 -7.52 -8.05
C LEU A 17 10.07 -6.87 -6.70
N SER A 18 10.60 -7.63 -5.73
CA SER A 18 11.02 -7.11 -4.42
C SER A 18 12.11 -6.03 -4.54
N VAL A 19 13.08 -6.21 -5.45
CA VAL A 19 14.10 -5.20 -5.73
C VAL A 19 13.49 -3.96 -6.39
N CYS A 20 12.53 -4.12 -7.30
CA CYS A 20 11.80 -2.99 -7.89
C CYS A 20 11.03 -2.19 -6.82
N VAL A 21 10.46 -2.86 -5.82
CA VAL A 21 9.80 -2.20 -4.68
C VAL A 21 10.82 -1.43 -3.84
N ALA A 22 11.98 -2.02 -3.53
CA ALA A 22 13.07 -1.34 -2.80
C ALA A 22 13.55 -0.07 -3.53
N MET A 23 13.80 -0.16 -4.84
CA MET A 23 14.17 1.00 -5.66
C MET A 23 13.08 2.08 -5.65
N SER A 24 11.81 1.69 -5.70
CA SER A 24 10.70 2.65 -5.65
C SER A 24 10.58 3.33 -4.28
N GLN A 25 10.86 2.63 -3.19
CA GLN A 25 10.91 3.23 -1.85
C GLN A 25 11.98 4.33 -1.76
N ALA A 26 13.17 4.06 -2.28
CA ALA A 26 14.24 5.05 -2.29
C ALA A 26 13.90 6.26 -3.17
N TYR A 27 13.41 6.03 -4.38
CA TYR A 27 13.07 7.09 -5.33
C TYR A 27 11.93 7.99 -4.80
N ILE A 28 10.80 7.39 -4.44
CA ILE A 28 9.62 8.14 -3.93
C ILE A 28 9.93 8.74 -2.56
N GLY A 29 10.65 8.01 -1.71
CA GLY A 29 11.05 8.47 -0.39
C GLY A 29 11.95 9.69 -0.43
N TYR A 30 12.88 9.76 -1.40
CA TYR A 30 13.69 10.94 -1.65
C TYR A 30 12.85 12.19 -1.96
N ASP A 31 11.89 12.07 -2.89
CA ASP A 31 11.01 13.17 -3.26
C ASP A 31 10.14 13.62 -2.07
N LEU A 32 9.52 12.65 -1.36
CA LEU A 32 8.69 12.95 -0.18
C LEU A 32 9.50 13.57 0.96
N GLN A 33 10.72 13.07 1.20
CA GLN A 33 11.58 13.62 2.24
C GLN A 33 11.95 15.08 1.97
N ASN A 34 12.22 15.43 0.72
CA ASN A 34 12.51 16.81 0.34
C ASN A 34 11.27 17.70 0.44
N ALA A 35 10.12 17.24 -0.05
CA ALA A 35 8.87 18.00 0.04
C ALA A 35 8.43 18.23 1.50
N LEU A 36 8.54 17.22 2.36
CA LEU A 36 8.24 17.38 3.79
C LEU A 36 9.19 18.34 4.48
N ARG A 37 10.48 18.29 4.17
CA ARG A 37 11.46 19.24 4.73
C ARG A 37 11.18 20.67 4.29
N GLU A 38 10.87 20.87 3.02
CA GLU A 38 10.49 22.18 2.49
C GLU A 38 9.25 22.71 3.21
N GLU A 39 8.22 21.88 3.39
CA GLU A 39 6.99 22.28 4.06
C GLU A 39 7.20 22.58 5.56
N LEU A 40 8.07 21.86 6.24
CA LEU A 40 8.48 22.18 7.61
C LEU A 40 9.17 23.57 7.67
N TYR A 41 10.10 23.83 6.77
CA TYR A 41 10.82 25.10 6.71
C TYR A 41 9.89 26.28 6.38
N ASN A 42 8.91 26.09 5.50
CA ASN A 42 7.88 27.07 5.20
C ASN A 42 6.99 27.44 6.41
N ARG A 43 7.02 26.59 7.45
CA ARG A 43 6.31 26.79 8.74
C ARG A 43 7.23 27.16 9.89
N ASP A 44 8.47 27.55 9.60
CA ASP A 44 9.49 27.89 10.60
C ASP A 44 9.82 26.72 11.57
N ILE A 45 9.66 25.46 11.10
CA ILE A 45 10.01 24.26 11.86
C ILE A 45 11.32 23.69 11.30
N TYR A 46 12.43 23.85 12.03
CA TYR A 46 13.77 23.49 11.57
C TYR A 46 14.39 22.30 12.32
N ASP A 47 13.80 21.88 13.41
CA ASP A 47 14.33 20.92 14.37
C ASP A 47 13.74 19.51 14.25
N ILE A 48 12.82 19.29 13.29
CA ILE A 48 12.25 17.95 13.06
C ILE A 48 12.95 17.28 11.87
N PRO A 49 13.80 16.25 12.14
CA PRO A 49 14.41 15.47 11.07
C PRO A 49 13.39 14.64 10.29
N VAL A 50 13.62 14.49 9.00
CA VAL A 50 12.82 13.61 8.13
C VAL A 50 13.72 12.49 7.62
N ALA A 51 13.34 11.24 7.82
CA ALA A 51 14.08 10.07 7.40
C ALA A 51 13.23 9.14 6.52
N THR A 52 13.80 8.63 5.45
CA THR A 52 13.23 7.55 4.64
C THR A 52 13.90 6.24 4.99
N MET A 53 13.09 5.22 5.31
CA MET A 53 13.58 3.88 5.63
C MET A 53 13.17 2.89 4.55
N ILE A 54 14.16 2.17 4.02
CA ILE A 54 13.91 0.96 3.23
C ILE A 54 13.28 -0.07 4.18
N THR A 55 12.06 -0.50 3.86
CA THR A 55 11.25 -1.31 4.78
C THR A 55 10.85 -2.62 4.13
N GLN A 56 11.24 -3.72 4.77
CA GLN A 56 10.83 -5.07 4.43
C GLN A 56 9.58 -5.46 5.23
N VAL A 57 8.67 -6.16 4.58
CA VAL A 57 7.45 -6.66 5.22
C VAL A 57 7.37 -8.16 4.96
N ARG A 58 7.42 -8.92 6.04
CA ARG A 58 7.31 -10.37 5.97
C ARG A 58 5.86 -10.77 5.66
N VAL A 59 5.74 -11.72 4.75
CA VAL A 59 4.48 -12.38 4.39
C VAL A 59 4.60 -13.87 4.63
N ASP A 60 3.46 -14.54 4.76
CA ASP A 60 3.41 -15.99 4.81
C ASP A 60 3.73 -16.57 3.42
N ALA A 61 4.63 -17.55 3.37
CA ALA A 61 4.98 -18.21 2.11
C ALA A 61 3.81 -19.04 1.55
N ASP A 62 2.92 -19.50 2.43
CA ASP A 62 1.75 -20.33 2.12
C ASP A 62 0.47 -19.50 1.99
N ASP A 63 0.56 -18.16 1.91
CA ASP A 63 -0.61 -17.29 1.72
C ASP A 63 -1.32 -17.65 0.40
N PRO A 64 -2.65 -17.91 0.41
CA PRO A 64 -3.42 -18.29 -0.78
C PRO A 64 -3.33 -17.27 -1.94
N ALA A 65 -2.96 -16.03 -1.65
CA ALA A 65 -2.74 -15.00 -2.67
C ALA A 65 -1.64 -15.38 -3.68
N PHE A 66 -0.69 -16.25 -3.33
CA PHE A 66 0.33 -16.73 -4.25
C PHE A 66 -0.24 -17.68 -5.30
N GLU A 67 -1.28 -18.45 -4.95
CA GLU A 67 -1.97 -19.34 -5.90
C GLU A 67 -2.97 -18.57 -6.78
N THR A 68 -3.53 -17.46 -6.26
CA THR A 68 -4.56 -16.68 -6.93
C THR A 68 -4.18 -15.20 -7.06
N PRO A 69 -3.21 -14.85 -7.93
CA PRO A 69 -2.78 -13.47 -8.13
C PRO A 69 -3.94 -12.56 -8.54
N SER A 70 -4.05 -11.41 -7.86
CA SER A 70 -5.18 -10.48 -8.06
C SER A 70 -4.78 -9.00 -8.07
N LYS A 71 -3.57 -8.63 -7.61
CA LYS A 71 -3.14 -7.23 -7.51
C LYS A 71 -2.67 -6.71 -8.86
N PRO A 72 -3.38 -5.76 -9.50
CA PRO A 72 -2.96 -5.20 -10.78
C PRO A 72 -1.72 -4.31 -10.60
N ILE A 73 -0.73 -4.49 -11.46
CA ILE A 73 0.49 -3.67 -11.51
C ILE A 73 0.82 -3.26 -12.95
N GLY A 74 1.66 -2.25 -13.09
CA GLY A 74 2.13 -1.77 -14.39
C GLY A 74 1.10 -0.91 -15.14
N HIS A 75 1.35 -0.66 -16.41
CA HIS A 75 0.47 0.12 -17.31
C HIS A 75 -0.65 -0.74 -17.90
N PHE A 76 -1.65 -0.09 -18.45
CA PHE A 76 -2.72 -0.76 -19.20
C PHE A 76 -2.20 -1.20 -20.57
N MET A 77 -2.63 -2.36 -21.01
CA MET A 77 -2.26 -3.00 -22.27
C MET A 77 -3.52 -3.34 -23.08
N THR A 78 -3.39 -3.42 -24.40
CA THR A 78 -4.42 -4.03 -25.24
C THR A 78 -4.47 -5.53 -25.01
N LYS A 79 -5.51 -6.21 -25.52
CA LYS A 79 -5.63 -7.66 -25.41
C LYS A 79 -4.47 -8.39 -26.09
N GLU A 80 -4.06 -7.90 -27.26
CA GLU A 80 -2.94 -8.46 -28.04
C GLU A 80 -1.61 -8.30 -27.31
N GLN A 81 -1.37 -7.12 -26.71
CA GLN A 81 -0.18 -6.88 -25.90
C GLN A 81 -0.14 -7.75 -24.65
N ALA A 82 -1.31 -7.98 -24.02
CA ALA A 82 -1.43 -8.85 -22.86
C ALA A 82 -1.10 -10.30 -23.23
N GLN A 83 -1.67 -10.83 -24.30
CA GLN A 83 -1.36 -12.18 -24.81
C GLN A 83 0.13 -12.36 -25.12
N ALA A 84 0.73 -11.40 -25.82
CA ALA A 84 2.16 -11.44 -26.08
C ALA A 84 3.03 -11.42 -24.80
N ALA A 85 2.57 -10.71 -23.76
CA ALA A 85 3.25 -10.67 -22.46
C ALA A 85 3.10 -12.00 -21.68
N GLU A 86 1.94 -12.65 -21.76
CA GLU A 86 1.71 -13.99 -21.20
C GLU A 86 2.63 -15.03 -21.85
N GLU A 87 2.67 -15.06 -23.19
CA GLU A 87 3.48 -16.00 -23.96
C GLU A 87 4.99 -15.77 -23.73
N LYS A 88 5.45 -14.51 -23.76
CA LYS A 88 6.87 -14.17 -23.69
C LYS A 88 7.45 -14.26 -22.27
N TYR A 89 6.64 -13.87 -21.25
CA TYR A 89 7.14 -13.67 -19.88
C TYR A 89 6.47 -14.58 -18.86
N GLY A 90 5.45 -15.35 -19.23
CA GLY A 90 4.66 -16.18 -18.31
C GLY A 90 3.88 -15.35 -17.29
N TYR A 91 3.46 -14.12 -17.65
CA TYR A 91 2.68 -13.28 -16.76
C TYR A 91 1.23 -13.71 -16.71
N ILE A 92 0.58 -13.43 -15.60
CA ILE A 92 -0.87 -13.54 -15.49
C ILE A 92 -1.44 -12.14 -15.78
N MET A 93 -2.26 -12.06 -16.82
CA MET A 93 -2.90 -10.82 -17.24
C MET A 93 -4.39 -10.88 -16.93
N LYS A 94 -4.95 -9.78 -16.41
CA LYS A 94 -6.40 -9.66 -16.19
C LYS A 94 -6.90 -8.33 -16.71
N GLU A 95 -8.13 -8.34 -17.18
CA GLU A 95 -8.86 -7.12 -17.53
C GLU A 95 -9.12 -6.29 -16.25
N ASP A 96 -8.92 -4.99 -16.33
CA ASP A 96 -9.02 -4.08 -15.18
C ASP A 96 -10.05 -2.96 -15.47
N ALA A 97 -11.28 -3.21 -15.07
CA ALA A 97 -12.39 -2.25 -15.03
C ALA A 97 -12.68 -1.52 -16.36
N GLY A 98 -12.68 -2.23 -17.47
CA GLY A 98 -12.99 -1.69 -18.81
C GLY A 98 -11.88 -0.81 -19.42
N ARG A 99 -10.74 -0.66 -18.73
CA ARG A 99 -9.63 0.21 -19.16
C ARG A 99 -8.54 -0.51 -19.95
N GLY A 100 -8.63 -1.84 -20.05
CA GLY A 100 -7.65 -2.70 -20.69
C GLY A 100 -7.09 -3.76 -19.73
N TYR A 101 -6.00 -4.40 -20.13
CA TYR A 101 -5.38 -5.50 -19.39
C TYR A 101 -4.18 -5.02 -18.59
N ARG A 102 -4.02 -5.59 -17.39
CA ARG A 102 -2.83 -5.38 -16.56
C ARG A 102 -2.29 -6.71 -16.05
N ARG A 103 -0.97 -6.74 -15.83
CA ARG A 103 -0.37 -7.83 -15.10
C ARG A 103 -0.91 -7.86 -13.68
N VAL A 104 -1.28 -9.05 -13.21
CA VAL A 104 -1.63 -9.26 -11.80
C VAL A 104 -0.54 -10.10 -11.10
N VAL A 105 -0.31 -9.78 -9.84
CA VAL A 105 0.64 -10.45 -8.96
C VAL A 105 -0.03 -10.83 -7.65
N ALA A 106 0.61 -11.71 -6.88
CA ALA A 106 0.17 -12.04 -5.53
C ALA A 106 0.12 -10.77 -4.65
N SER A 107 -0.87 -10.70 -3.77
CA SER A 107 -1.00 -9.65 -2.77
C SER A 107 -1.26 -10.27 -1.40
N PRO A 108 -0.25 -10.94 -0.81
CA PRO A 108 -0.38 -11.59 0.48
C PRO A 108 -0.55 -10.54 1.59
N LYS A 109 -1.10 -10.98 2.71
CA LYS A 109 -1.27 -10.12 3.87
C LYS A 109 0.06 -9.87 4.58
N PRO A 110 0.32 -8.62 5.04
CA PRO A 110 1.50 -8.32 5.84
C PRO A 110 1.40 -9.04 7.20
N ALA A 111 2.49 -9.68 7.63
CA ALA A 111 2.56 -10.39 8.90
C ALA A 111 3.51 -9.73 9.90
N GLU A 112 4.58 -9.09 9.42
CA GLU A 112 5.59 -8.46 10.29
C GLU A 112 6.33 -7.37 9.52
N ILE A 113 6.57 -6.23 10.15
CA ILE A 113 7.46 -5.18 9.64
C ILE A 113 8.84 -5.42 10.23
N VAL A 114 9.78 -5.78 9.36
CA VAL A 114 11.11 -6.23 9.80
C VAL A 114 11.87 -5.12 10.53
N GLU A 115 11.82 -3.91 10.02
CA GLU A 115 12.53 -2.75 10.57
C GLU A 115 11.76 -2.00 11.67
N ILE A 116 10.70 -2.60 12.24
CA ILE A 116 9.83 -1.92 13.22
C ILE A 116 10.58 -1.34 14.42
N GLY A 117 11.64 -2.02 14.90
CA GLY A 117 12.45 -1.55 16.01
C GLY A 117 13.18 -0.25 15.70
N ALA A 118 13.76 -0.13 14.51
CA ALA A 118 14.43 1.08 14.04
C ALA A 118 13.44 2.22 13.78
N ILE A 119 12.30 1.93 13.14
CA ILE A 119 11.23 2.91 12.90
C ILE A 119 10.74 3.48 14.24
N ARG A 120 10.44 2.62 15.21
CA ARG A 120 9.99 3.05 16.55
C ARG A 120 11.02 3.94 17.26
N SER A 121 12.30 3.61 17.15
CA SER A 121 13.37 4.42 17.74
C SER A 121 13.43 5.83 17.15
N LEU A 122 13.30 5.95 15.83
CA LEU A 122 13.28 7.24 15.15
C LEU A 122 12.03 8.05 15.53
N VAL A 123 10.85 7.44 15.50
CA VAL A 123 9.59 8.09 15.88
C VAL A 123 9.63 8.57 17.33
N ASN A 124 10.11 7.74 18.26
CA ASN A 124 10.24 8.11 19.68
C ASN A 124 11.27 9.21 19.93
N SER A 125 12.21 9.42 19.02
CA SER A 125 13.15 10.56 19.06
C SER A 125 12.62 11.80 18.35
N GLY A 126 11.33 11.86 17.99
CA GLY A 126 10.68 13.04 17.42
C GLY A 126 10.91 13.21 15.91
N GLN A 127 11.31 12.18 15.20
CA GLN A 127 11.55 12.25 13.75
C GLN A 127 10.28 11.91 12.95
N LEU A 128 10.12 12.54 11.80
CA LEU A 128 9.17 12.11 10.77
C LEU A 128 9.79 10.95 9.98
N VAL A 129 9.10 9.82 9.93
CA VAL A 129 9.61 8.61 9.28
C VAL A 129 8.73 8.22 8.11
N ILE A 130 9.31 8.13 6.92
CA ILE A 130 8.70 7.58 5.72
C ILE A 130 9.09 6.09 5.68
N ALA A 131 8.12 5.21 5.86
CA ALA A 131 8.33 3.77 5.92
C ALA A 131 7.27 3.00 5.12
N CYS A 132 7.49 1.73 4.88
CA CYS A 132 6.57 0.82 4.19
C CYS A 132 6.11 1.31 2.81
N GLY A 133 6.91 2.12 2.09
CA GLY A 133 6.55 2.63 0.77
C GLY A 133 6.12 1.50 -0.17
N GLY A 134 5.00 1.72 -0.90
CA GLY A 134 4.40 0.72 -1.79
C GLY A 134 3.80 -0.51 -1.11
N GLY A 135 3.69 -0.52 0.23
CA GLY A 135 3.25 -1.65 1.05
C GLY A 135 4.40 -2.44 1.69
N GLY A 136 5.63 -1.98 1.50
CA GLY A 136 6.85 -2.67 1.95
C GLY A 136 7.42 -3.65 0.94
N ILE A 137 8.70 -3.98 1.09
CA ILE A 137 9.36 -5.00 0.27
C ILE A 137 8.90 -6.37 0.76
N PRO A 138 8.17 -7.15 -0.08
CA PRO A 138 7.66 -8.44 0.35
C PRO A 138 8.81 -9.45 0.51
N VAL A 139 8.90 -10.05 1.69
CA VAL A 139 9.89 -11.09 2.00
C VAL A 139 9.25 -12.27 2.69
N THR A 140 9.79 -13.47 2.43
CA THR A 140 9.48 -14.70 3.18
C THR A 140 10.70 -15.11 3.99
N ARG A 141 10.47 -15.79 5.12
CA ARG A 141 11.56 -16.29 5.96
C ARG A 141 11.88 -17.74 5.61
N GLN A 142 13.15 -18.02 5.39
CA GLN A 142 13.70 -19.36 5.20
C GLN A 142 14.84 -19.57 6.22
N GLY A 143 14.52 -20.15 7.38
CA GLY A 143 15.45 -20.20 8.51
C GLY A 143 15.83 -18.79 8.99
N ASN A 144 17.11 -18.46 8.95
CA ASN A 144 17.65 -17.13 9.33
C ASN A 144 17.75 -16.18 8.13
N HIS A 145 17.31 -16.59 6.94
CA HIS A 145 17.41 -15.79 5.72
C HIS A 145 16.05 -15.21 5.33
N LEU A 146 16.05 -13.93 4.91
CA LEU A 146 14.91 -13.27 4.29
C LEU A 146 15.09 -13.29 2.78
N ARG A 147 14.10 -13.83 2.08
CA ARG A 147 14.10 -13.92 0.62
C ARG A 147 12.98 -13.05 0.05
N GLY A 148 13.31 -12.21 -0.94
CA GLY A 148 12.32 -11.41 -1.65
C GLY A 148 11.24 -12.27 -2.31
N ALA A 149 9.98 -11.95 -2.08
CA ALA A 149 8.83 -12.61 -2.67
C ALA A 149 8.38 -11.92 -3.97
N SER A 150 7.84 -12.69 -4.92
CA SER A 150 7.25 -12.15 -6.16
C SER A 150 5.80 -11.70 -5.91
N ALA A 151 5.64 -10.64 -5.12
CA ALA A 151 4.37 -10.12 -4.66
C ALA A 151 4.39 -8.60 -4.56
N VAL A 152 3.22 -7.99 -4.37
CA VAL A 152 3.05 -6.58 -3.97
C VAL A 152 2.02 -6.54 -2.85
N ILE A 153 2.47 -6.17 -1.66
CA ILE A 153 1.60 -6.04 -0.49
C ILE A 153 0.68 -4.83 -0.65
N ASP A 154 -0.55 -4.95 -0.18
CA ASP A 154 -1.45 -3.80 -0.16
C ASP A 154 -0.99 -2.78 0.88
N LYS A 155 -0.81 -1.53 0.44
CA LYS A 155 -0.28 -0.45 1.30
C LYS A 155 -1.20 -0.09 2.47
N ASP A 156 -2.52 -0.28 2.30
CA ASP A 156 -3.50 0.07 3.33
C ASP A 156 -3.35 -0.91 4.52
N PHE A 157 -3.17 -2.21 4.26
CA PHE A 157 -2.89 -3.20 5.30
C PHE A 157 -1.48 -3.07 5.90
N ALA A 158 -0.47 -2.71 5.10
CA ALA A 158 0.87 -2.48 5.63
C ALA A 158 0.91 -1.25 6.55
N SER A 159 0.19 -0.18 6.20
CA SER A 159 0.07 1.03 7.02
C SER A 159 -0.69 0.76 8.31
N GLU A 160 -1.74 -0.04 8.24
CA GLU A 160 -2.51 -0.47 9.40
C GLU A 160 -1.62 -1.27 10.37
N LEU A 161 -0.87 -2.27 9.88
CA LEU A 161 0.06 -3.06 10.69
C LEU A 161 1.17 -2.17 11.31
N LEU A 162 1.68 -1.19 10.54
CA LEU A 162 2.67 -0.24 11.04
C LEU A 162 2.08 0.61 12.18
N ALA A 163 0.87 1.14 12.01
CA ALA A 163 0.19 1.95 13.01
C ALA A 163 -0.10 1.16 14.29
N GLU A 164 -0.55 -0.10 14.18
CA GLU A 164 -0.70 -0.99 15.33
C GLU A 164 0.63 -1.20 16.07
N ASN A 165 1.69 -1.52 15.32
CA ASN A 165 3.00 -1.83 15.90
C ASN A 165 3.67 -0.62 16.55
N LEU A 166 3.36 0.60 16.10
CA LEU A 166 3.83 1.85 16.71
C LEU A 166 2.95 2.35 17.85
N ASP A 167 1.85 1.65 18.16
CA ASP A 167 0.83 2.07 19.11
C ASP A 167 0.23 3.45 18.78
N ALA A 168 0.03 3.73 17.50
CA ALA A 168 -0.53 4.99 17.03
C ALA A 168 -1.97 5.19 17.52
N ASP A 169 -2.35 6.44 17.78
CA ASP A 169 -3.71 6.81 18.17
C ASP A 169 -4.64 6.94 16.97
N PHE A 170 -4.09 7.37 15.82
CA PHE A 170 -4.82 7.64 14.59
C PHE A 170 -4.18 6.97 13.39
N LEU A 171 -5.03 6.51 12.46
CA LEU A 171 -4.65 6.10 11.11
C LEU A 171 -5.37 6.99 10.10
N ILE A 172 -4.61 7.77 9.32
CA ILE A 172 -5.18 8.63 8.29
C ILE A 172 -4.85 8.03 6.92
N ILE A 173 -5.88 7.71 6.14
CA ILE A 173 -5.75 7.16 4.79
C ILE A 173 -6.19 8.24 3.79
N LEU A 174 -5.24 8.75 3.02
CA LEU A 174 -5.50 9.74 1.97
C LEU A 174 -5.93 9.04 0.68
N THR A 175 -7.01 9.53 0.07
CA THR A 175 -7.59 8.96 -1.15
C THR A 175 -8.05 10.05 -2.13
N ALA A 176 -8.54 9.65 -3.31
CA ALA A 176 -9.01 10.58 -4.32
C ALA A 176 -10.48 11.00 -4.15
N VAL A 177 -11.24 10.29 -3.30
CA VAL A 177 -12.66 10.60 -3.05
C VAL A 177 -12.83 11.29 -1.70
N GLU A 178 -13.87 12.12 -1.58
CA GLU A 178 -14.10 12.95 -0.42
C GLU A 178 -14.39 12.14 0.84
N LYS A 179 -15.22 11.12 0.72
CA LYS A 179 -15.66 10.28 1.83
C LYS A 179 -15.85 8.83 1.37
N VAL A 180 -16.11 7.96 2.30
CA VAL A 180 -16.59 6.61 2.01
C VAL A 180 -18.07 6.70 1.61
N ALA A 181 -18.48 5.95 0.60
CA ALA A 181 -19.87 5.87 0.17
C ALA A 181 -20.34 4.42 0.07
N ILE A 182 -21.62 4.20 0.38
CA ILE A 182 -22.35 2.97 0.03
C ILE A 182 -23.13 3.21 -1.25
N HIS A 183 -23.40 2.15 -2.01
CA HIS A 183 -24.05 2.19 -3.34
C HIS A 183 -23.37 3.14 -4.32
N PHE A 184 -22.05 3.30 -4.24
CA PHE A 184 -21.27 4.22 -5.07
C PHE A 184 -21.58 4.06 -6.55
N GLY A 185 -21.86 5.20 -7.23
CA GLY A 185 -22.24 5.24 -8.64
C GLY A 185 -23.66 4.76 -8.97
N LYS A 186 -24.53 4.57 -7.96
CA LYS A 186 -25.95 4.19 -8.11
C LYS A 186 -26.87 5.32 -7.67
N PRO A 187 -28.17 5.31 -8.06
CA PRO A 187 -29.14 6.32 -7.61
C PRO A 187 -29.28 6.43 -6.09
N GLU A 188 -29.01 5.34 -5.36
CA GLU A 188 -29.08 5.26 -3.91
C GLU A 188 -27.74 5.57 -3.23
N GLU A 189 -26.80 6.21 -3.93
CA GLU A 189 -25.50 6.59 -3.38
C GLU A 189 -25.66 7.43 -2.11
N LYS A 190 -24.97 7.01 -1.04
CA LYS A 190 -24.95 7.74 0.23
C LYS A 190 -23.51 7.86 0.74
N TRP A 191 -23.07 9.08 0.92
CA TRP A 191 -21.80 9.44 1.55
C TRP A 191 -21.92 9.33 3.06
N LEU A 192 -20.88 8.78 3.71
CA LEU A 192 -20.84 8.53 5.14
C LEU A 192 -19.86 9.50 5.81
N ASP A 193 -20.35 10.26 6.78
CA ASP A 193 -19.51 11.15 7.60
C ASP A 193 -18.82 10.38 8.72
N GLU A 194 -19.55 9.48 9.35
CA GLU A 194 -19.10 8.58 10.40
C GLU A 194 -19.56 7.17 10.08
N LEU A 195 -18.78 6.20 10.50
CA LEU A 195 -19.06 4.79 10.31
C LEU A 195 -18.48 4.00 11.48
N ASP A 196 -19.30 3.34 12.24
CA ASP A 196 -18.84 2.43 13.28
C ASP A 196 -18.34 1.09 12.68
N THR A 197 -17.61 0.33 13.48
CA THR A 197 -16.98 -0.90 12.98
C THR A 197 -17.99 -2.01 12.69
N GLU A 198 -19.14 -2.05 13.36
CA GLU A 198 -20.21 -3.03 13.12
C GLU A 198 -20.91 -2.75 11.80
N GLU A 199 -21.30 -1.49 11.57
CA GLU A 199 -21.87 -1.06 10.29
C GLU A 199 -20.88 -1.27 9.13
N ALA A 200 -19.60 -0.93 9.34
CA ALA A 200 -18.56 -1.15 8.34
C ALA A 200 -18.43 -2.63 7.96
N ARG A 201 -18.44 -3.54 8.93
CA ARG A 201 -18.44 -4.98 8.70
C ARG A 201 -19.67 -5.47 7.94
N LYS A 202 -20.85 -4.90 8.25
CA LYS A 202 -22.07 -5.18 7.52
C LYS A 202 -21.95 -4.77 6.06
N TYR A 203 -21.54 -3.53 5.78
CA TYR A 203 -21.39 -3.01 4.41
C TYR A 203 -20.30 -3.73 3.62
N ILE A 204 -19.23 -4.20 4.29
CA ILE A 204 -18.22 -5.07 3.67
C ILE A 204 -18.86 -6.38 3.20
N LYS A 205 -19.68 -7.03 4.04
CA LYS A 205 -20.37 -8.29 3.70
C LYS A 205 -21.42 -8.11 2.58
N GLU A 206 -22.07 -6.98 2.55
CA GLU A 206 -23.06 -6.60 1.52
C GLU A 206 -22.39 -6.18 0.19
N GLY A 207 -21.06 -6.04 0.17
CA GLY A 207 -20.30 -5.75 -1.06
C GLY A 207 -20.41 -4.30 -1.52
N HIS A 208 -20.61 -3.35 -0.62
CA HIS A 208 -20.72 -1.92 -0.96
C HIS A 208 -19.42 -1.29 -1.44
N PHE A 209 -18.27 -1.85 -1.07
CA PHE A 209 -16.96 -1.26 -1.35
C PHE A 209 -16.24 -1.96 -2.50
N ALA A 210 -15.71 -1.18 -3.44
CA ALA A 210 -15.01 -1.70 -4.61
C ALA A 210 -13.77 -2.50 -4.21
N PRO A 211 -13.65 -3.77 -4.65
CA PRO A 211 -12.45 -4.58 -4.45
C PRO A 211 -11.21 -3.91 -5.05
N GLY A 212 -10.07 -3.97 -4.35
CA GLY A 212 -8.80 -3.41 -4.83
C GLY A 212 -8.67 -1.88 -4.73
N SER A 213 -9.72 -1.16 -4.29
CA SER A 213 -9.67 0.29 -4.06
C SER A 213 -10.21 0.69 -2.70
N MET A 214 -11.53 0.87 -2.52
CA MET A 214 -12.13 1.29 -1.25
C MET A 214 -12.17 0.16 -0.22
N LEU A 215 -12.44 -1.07 -0.62
CA LEU A 215 -12.56 -2.21 0.30
C LEU A 215 -11.31 -2.41 1.18
N PRO A 216 -10.06 -2.43 0.66
CA PRO A 216 -8.88 -2.57 1.51
C PRO A 216 -8.74 -1.43 2.53
N LYS A 217 -9.11 -0.20 2.16
CA LYS A 217 -9.04 0.98 3.05
C LYS A 217 -10.00 0.83 4.23
N VAL A 218 -11.26 0.47 3.94
CA VAL A 218 -12.27 0.26 4.99
C VAL A 218 -11.88 -0.93 5.88
N GLN A 219 -11.38 -2.01 5.32
CA GLN A 219 -10.91 -3.16 6.08
C GLN A 219 -9.73 -2.81 7.00
N ALA A 220 -8.75 -2.05 6.50
CA ALA A 220 -7.61 -1.57 7.29
C ALA A 220 -8.07 -0.62 8.40
N ALA A 221 -8.98 0.32 8.08
CA ALA A 221 -9.54 1.26 9.05
C ALA A 221 -10.29 0.54 10.19
N VAL A 222 -11.12 -0.44 9.86
CA VAL A 222 -11.87 -1.25 10.85
C VAL A 222 -10.89 -2.03 11.74
N LYS A 223 -9.92 -2.71 11.14
CA LYS A 223 -8.93 -3.51 11.89
C LYS A 223 -8.14 -2.63 12.86
N PHE A 224 -7.70 -1.44 12.43
CA PHE A 224 -6.99 -0.50 13.28
C PHE A 224 -7.87 0.02 14.43
N ALA A 225 -9.11 0.43 14.15
CA ALA A 225 -10.03 0.95 15.16
C ALA A 225 -10.37 -0.11 16.24
N GLU A 226 -10.47 -1.39 15.86
CA GLU A 226 -10.73 -2.49 16.77
C GLU A 226 -9.51 -2.98 17.56
N SER A 227 -8.30 -2.64 17.12
CA SER A 227 -7.06 -3.16 17.73
C SER A 227 -6.80 -2.64 19.14
N LYS A 228 -7.39 -1.48 19.50
CA LYS A 228 -7.30 -0.91 20.85
C LYS A 228 -8.46 0.08 21.09
N PRO A 229 -9.08 0.11 22.29
CA PRO A 229 -10.08 1.09 22.61
C PRO A 229 -9.61 2.54 22.41
N GLY A 230 -10.45 3.37 21.80
CA GLY A 230 -10.17 4.78 21.55
C GLY A 230 -9.39 5.09 20.27
N ARG A 231 -8.96 4.07 19.51
CA ARG A 231 -8.35 4.29 18.18
C ARG A 231 -9.39 4.74 17.16
N THR A 232 -8.96 5.65 16.30
CA THR A 232 -9.79 6.19 15.22
C THR A 232 -9.03 6.14 13.90
N ALA A 233 -9.74 5.76 12.84
CA ALA A 233 -9.23 5.84 11.48
C ALA A 233 -10.02 6.87 10.68
N LEU A 234 -9.33 7.64 9.83
CA LEU A 234 -9.92 8.65 8.95
C LEU A 234 -9.58 8.30 7.50
N ILE A 235 -10.59 8.21 6.65
CA ILE A 235 -10.43 8.12 5.18
C ILE A 235 -10.89 9.45 4.60
N THR A 236 -9.98 10.20 3.98
CA THR A 236 -10.21 11.59 3.55
C THR A 236 -9.48 11.90 2.24
N PRO A 237 -9.94 12.89 1.46
CA PRO A 237 -9.26 13.28 0.23
C PRO A 237 -7.96 14.04 0.50
N VAL A 238 -7.03 13.93 -0.43
CA VAL A 238 -5.76 14.67 -0.39
C VAL A 238 -5.98 16.19 -0.36
N SER A 239 -7.05 16.69 -0.97
CA SER A 239 -7.38 18.12 -1.03
C SER A 239 -7.77 18.76 0.32
N TYR A 240 -8.13 17.96 1.32
CA TYR A 240 -8.43 18.46 2.68
C TYR A 240 -7.21 18.54 3.61
N THR A 241 -6.02 18.23 3.10
CA THR A 241 -4.78 18.31 3.90
C THR A 241 -4.35 19.75 4.24
N HIS A 242 -5.13 20.76 3.92
CA HIS A 242 -5.00 22.10 4.52
C HIS A 242 -5.68 22.15 5.89
N LEU A 243 -5.27 21.26 6.79
CA LEU A 243 -5.57 21.41 8.21
C LEU A 243 -4.85 22.66 8.72
N ARG A 244 -5.62 23.71 8.96
CA ARG A 244 -5.15 24.96 9.57
C ARG A 244 -4.94 24.77 11.06
#